data_dd9b93c28fbba353a26c417b1886e3f2
#
_entry.id   dd9b93c28fbba353a26c417b1886e3f2
#
_cell.length_a   1.000
_cell.length_b   1.000
_cell.length_c   1.000
_cell.angle_alpha   90.00
_cell.angle_beta   90.00
_cell.angle_gamma   90.00
#
_symmetry.space_group_name_H-M   'P 1'
#
loop_
_entity.id
_entity.type
_entity.pdbx_description
1 polymer ?
#
loop_
_entity_poly.entity_id
_entity_poly.type
_entity_poly.pdbx_seq_one_letter_code
_entity_poly.pdbx_strand_id
1 'polypeptide(L)'
;MQRSIPCLFMRGGTSRGPFFLDSDLPADVAQRDALLLAVMGSPDPRQIDGLGGADPLTSKVGMVRRGQAPGVDLEFLFAQVSVKEARVDTTPNCGNMLAAVAPFGLETGLVQAAGDVTTLRVLTRNTGTLSDIEVRTPGGKVE
;
A
#
# COMPACT_ATOMS: atom_id res chain seq x y z
N MET A 1 23.03 10.19 -1.02
CA MET A 1 22.08 11.33 -0.97
C MET A 1 20.77 10.87 -0.39
N GLN A 2 20.23 11.56 0.59
CA GLN A 2 18.91 11.25 1.13
C GLN A 2 17.81 11.73 0.20
N ARG A 3 16.73 10.95 0.11
CA ARG A 3 15.50 11.31 -0.62
C ARG A 3 14.33 11.24 0.36
N SER A 4 13.42 12.18 0.24
CA SER A 4 12.17 12.17 1.00
C SER A 4 11.05 11.66 0.10
N ILE A 5 10.36 10.61 0.55
CA ILE A 5 9.25 10.02 -0.18
C ILE A 5 8.04 10.00 0.75
N PRO A 6 6.94 10.67 0.39
CA PRO A 6 5.74 10.66 1.24
C PRO A 6 5.17 9.26 1.37
N CYS A 7 4.74 8.90 2.57
CA CYS A 7 4.00 7.66 2.80
C CYS A 7 3.08 7.81 4.00
N LEU A 8 2.07 6.95 4.08
CA LEU A 8 1.26 6.77 5.29
C LEU A 8 1.56 5.39 5.84
N PHE A 9 1.92 5.33 7.11
CA PHE A 9 2.14 4.06 7.80
C PHE A 9 0.82 3.61 8.40
N MET A 10 0.26 2.52 7.88
CA MET A 10 -1.11 2.11 8.20
C MET A 10 -1.16 0.64 8.62
N ARG A 11 -2.19 0.33 9.41
CA ARG A 11 -2.52 -1.03 9.76
C ARG A 11 -3.71 -1.50 8.93
N GLY A 12 -3.64 -2.73 8.43
CA GLY A 12 -4.77 -3.45 7.85
C GLY A 12 -4.88 -4.81 8.53
N GLY A 13 -5.90 -5.04 9.36
CA GLY A 13 -6.04 -6.29 10.10
C GLY A 13 -4.79 -6.60 10.94
N THR A 14 -4.18 -7.76 10.70
CA THR A 14 -2.97 -8.21 11.40
C THR A 14 -1.68 -7.72 10.74
N SER A 15 -1.78 -7.01 9.62
CA SER A 15 -0.62 -6.52 8.87
C SER A 15 -0.48 -5.02 9.03
N ARG A 16 0.75 -4.52 8.87
CA ARG A 16 1.02 -3.08 8.82
C ARG A 16 2.21 -2.80 7.93
N GLY A 17 2.24 -1.60 7.42
CA GLY A 17 3.36 -1.14 6.62
C GLY A 17 3.10 0.21 5.98
N PRO A 18 4.10 0.76 5.29
CA PRO A 18 3.94 2.01 4.58
C PRO A 18 3.11 1.82 3.32
N PHE A 19 2.23 2.79 3.07
CA PHE A 19 1.48 2.92 1.82
C PHE A 19 2.00 4.14 1.08
N PHE A 20 2.29 3.94 -0.20
CA PHE A 20 2.80 4.98 -1.09
C PHE A 20 1.81 5.28 -2.20
N LEU A 21 1.79 6.53 -2.65
CA LEU A 21 1.24 6.82 -3.97
C LEU A 21 2.16 6.21 -5.02
N ASP A 22 1.60 5.46 -5.94
CA ASP A 22 2.37 4.80 -7.01
C ASP A 22 3.20 5.82 -7.80
N SER A 23 2.66 7.04 -7.99
CA SER A 23 3.34 8.12 -8.69
C SER A 23 4.58 8.65 -7.96
N ASP A 24 4.74 8.40 -6.66
CA ASP A 24 5.92 8.82 -5.89
C ASP A 24 7.05 7.80 -5.97
N LEU A 25 6.84 6.66 -6.62
CA LEU A 25 7.81 5.58 -6.74
C LEU A 25 8.37 5.50 -8.15
N PRO A 26 9.60 4.94 -8.32
CA PRO A 26 10.13 4.71 -9.66
C PRO A 26 9.21 3.81 -10.49
N ALA A 27 9.07 4.14 -11.78
CA ALA A 27 8.30 3.32 -12.71
C ALA A 27 9.03 2.02 -13.07
N ASP A 28 10.36 2.04 -13.08
CA ASP A 28 11.17 0.86 -13.31
C ASP A 28 11.07 -0.10 -12.11
N VAL A 29 10.70 -1.35 -12.38
CA VAL A 29 10.46 -2.34 -11.33
C VAL A 29 11.71 -2.61 -10.49
N ALA A 30 12.88 -2.72 -11.12
CA ALA A 30 14.12 -2.99 -10.38
C ALA A 30 14.48 -1.82 -9.46
N GLN A 31 14.32 -0.58 -9.92
CA GLN A 31 14.56 0.61 -9.10
C GLN A 31 13.54 0.73 -7.97
N ARG A 32 12.27 0.46 -8.26
CA ARG A 32 11.21 0.44 -7.26
C ARG A 32 11.51 -0.58 -6.16
N ASP A 33 11.85 -1.81 -6.54
CA ASP A 33 12.12 -2.87 -5.58
C ASP A 33 13.36 -2.57 -4.73
N ALA A 34 14.42 -2.01 -5.33
CA ALA A 34 15.59 -1.57 -4.57
C ALA A 34 15.21 -0.49 -3.54
N LEU A 35 14.33 0.44 -3.91
CA LEU A 35 13.85 1.46 -3.00
C LEU A 35 13.05 0.84 -1.85
N LEU A 36 12.16 -0.10 -2.14
CA LEU A 36 11.35 -0.77 -1.11
C LEU A 36 12.22 -1.56 -0.13
N LEU A 37 13.25 -2.24 -0.62
CA LEU A 37 14.21 -2.91 0.25
C LEU A 37 14.89 -1.93 1.20
N ALA A 38 15.34 -0.79 0.69
CA ALA A 38 15.98 0.24 1.50
C ALA A 38 15.02 0.83 2.54
N VAL A 39 13.79 1.13 2.15
CA VAL A 39 12.76 1.68 3.04
C VAL A 39 12.47 0.71 4.20
N MET A 40 12.36 -0.57 3.90
CA MET A 40 12.04 -1.58 4.92
C MET A 40 13.26 -2.03 5.73
N GLY A 41 14.47 -1.68 5.32
CA GLY A 41 15.70 -2.08 5.98
C GLY A 41 16.12 -3.51 5.68
N SER A 42 15.70 -4.03 4.53
CA SER A 42 16.03 -5.40 4.09
C SER A 42 17.23 -5.41 3.15
N PRO A 43 18.04 -6.48 3.14
CA PRO A 43 17.95 -7.66 4.01
C PRO A 43 18.63 -7.43 5.37
N ASP A 44 17.92 -7.67 6.43
CA ASP A 44 18.44 -7.64 7.81
C ASP A 44 17.40 -8.31 8.70
N PRO A 45 17.77 -9.32 9.51
CA PRO A 45 16.80 -9.98 10.40
C PRO A 45 16.05 -9.04 11.36
N ARG A 46 16.63 -7.87 11.65
CA ARG A 46 15.99 -6.86 12.51
C ARG A 46 15.40 -5.70 11.75
N GLN A 47 15.70 -5.55 10.45
CA GLN A 47 15.31 -4.41 9.63
C GLN A 47 15.58 -3.07 10.33
N ILE A 48 16.72 -2.99 11.02
CA ILE A 48 17.00 -1.93 12.01
C ILE A 48 17.09 -0.53 11.38
N ASP A 49 17.52 -0.44 10.14
CA ASP A 49 17.67 0.84 9.44
C ASP A 49 16.44 1.26 8.65
N GLY A 50 15.32 0.55 8.82
CA GLY A 50 14.12 0.79 8.02
C GLY A 50 12.82 0.70 8.82
N LEU A 51 11.71 0.73 8.07
CA LEU A 51 10.35 0.72 8.65
C LEU A 51 9.82 -0.67 8.94
N GLY A 52 10.51 -1.71 8.52
CA GLY A 52 10.09 -3.09 8.77
C GLY A 52 10.16 -3.45 10.24
N GLY A 53 9.30 -4.38 10.65
CA GLY A 53 9.21 -4.83 12.04
C GLY A 53 9.88 -6.17 12.30
N ALA A 54 10.77 -6.61 11.42
CA ALA A 54 11.52 -7.87 11.52
C ALA A 54 10.62 -9.12 11.48
N ASP A 55 9.44 -9.00 10.91
CA ASP A 55 8.44 -10.07 10.81
C ASP A 55 7.71 -9.92 9.46
N PRO A 56 7.34 -11.04 8.79
CA PRO A 56 6.60 -10.94 7.52
C PRO A 56 5.31 -10.11 7.60
N LEU A 57 4.59 -10.13 8.71
CA LEU A 57 3.36 -9.35 8.89
C LEU A 57 3.63 -7.84 8.98
N THR A 58 4.84 -7.44 9.30
CA THR A 58 5.26 -6.04 9.44
C THR A 58 6.31 -5.64 8.42
N SER A 59 6.46 -6.43 7.35
CA SER A 59 7.36 -6.15 6.23
C SER A 59 6.60 -6.14 4.90
N LYS A 60 5.54 -5.33 4.87
CA LYS A 60 4.60 -5.24 3.76
C LYS A 60 4.48 -3.80 3.29
N VAL A 61 4.26 -3.64 1.99
CA VAL A 61 4.13 -2.32 1.36
C VAL A 61 2.88 -2.30 0.50
N GLY A 62 2.13 -1.22 0.57
CA GLY A 62 1.04 -0.92 -0.34
C GLY A 62 1.42 0.19 -1.31
N MET A 63 1.09 -0.01 -2.58
CA MET A 63 1.26 0.99 -3.63
C MET A 63 -0.09 1.23 -4.26
N VAL A 64 -0.56 2.47 -4.26
CA VAL A 64 -1.93 2.81 -4.64
C VAL A 64 -1.92 3.90 -5.68
N ARG A 65 -2.79 3.76 -6.68
CA ARG A 65 -3.02 4.77 -7.70
C ARG A 65 -4.51 4.86 -8.03
N ARG A 66 -4.89 5.94 -8.71
CA ARG A 66 -6.26 6.07 -9.21
C ARG A 66 -6.54 4.98 -10.23
N GLY A 67 -7.78 4.47 -10.24
CA GLY A 67 -8.22 3.46 -11.20
C GLY A 67 -8.12 3.97 -12.64
N GLN A 68 -7.66 3.10 -13.53
CA GLN A 68 -7.46 3.43 -14.95
C GLN A 68 -8.56 2.88 -15.84
N ALA A 69 -9.29 1.85 -15.36
CA ALA A 69 -10.40 1.28 -16.09
C ALA A 69 -11.74 1.90 -15.64
N PRO A 70 -12.76 1.98 -16.52
CA PRO A 70 -14.08 2.46 -16.11
C PRO A 70 -14.64 1.65 -14.95
N GLY A 71 -15.20 2.34 -13.95
CA GLY A 71 -15.78 1.71 -12.78
C GLY A 71 -14.81 1.27 -11.70
N VAL A 72 -13.51 1.47 -11.90
CA VAL A 72 -12.47 1.19 -10.90
C VAL A 72 -12.01 2.50 -10.28
N ASP A 73 -12.16 2.64 -8.97
CA ASP A 73 -11.80 3.88 -8.26
C ASP A 73 -10.32 3.92 -7.93
N LEU A 74 -9.77 2.80 -7.44
CA LEU A 74 -8.39 2.69 -7.00
C LEU A 74 -7.78 1.39 -7.52
N GLU A 75 -6.46 1.41 -7.74
CA GLU A 75 -5.67 0.22 -8.00
C GLU A 75 -4.62 0.07 -6.92
N PHE A 76 -4.45 -1.16 -6.46
CA PHE A 76 -3.58 -1.51 -5.36
C PHE A 76 -2.60 -2.60 -5.80
N LEU A 77 -1.32 -2.38 -5.57
CA LEU A 77 -0.29 -3.41 -5.69
C LEU A 77 0.32 -3.66 -4.32
N PHE A 78 0.25 -4.91 -3.87
CA PHE A 78 0.85 -5.35 -2.63
C PHE A 78 2.26 -5.87 -2.89
N ALA A 79 3.20 -5.52 -2.02
CA ALA A 79 4.55 -6.06 -2.05
C ALA A 79 4.90 -6.67 -0.69
N GLN A 80 5.28 -7.94 -0.70
CA GLN A 80 5.90 -8.59 0.44
C GLN A 80 7.40 -8.39 0.33
N VAL A 81 7.97 -7.61 1.22
CA VAL A 81 9.42 -7.38 1.28
C VAL A 81 10.03 -8.42 2.21
N SER A 82 10.94 -9.23 1.69
CA SER A 82 11.60 -10.24 2.52
C SER A 82 12.40 -9.57 3.63
N VAL A 83 12.35 -10.14 4.82
CA VAL A 83 13.10 -9.63 5.98
C VAL A 83 14.59 -9.96 5.82
N LYS A 84 14.92 -11.19 5.47
CA LYS A 84 16.27 -11.72 5.48
C LYS A 84 16.96 -11.72 4.13
N GLU A 85 16.20 -11.62 3.04
CA GLU A 85 16.71 -11.70 1.68
C GLU A 85 16.46 -10.39 0.93
N ALA A 86 17.30 -10.09 -0.05
CA ALA A 86 17.10 -8.94 -0.93
C ALA A 86 16.06 -9.26 -2.01
N ARG A 87 14.80 -9.41 -1.58
CA ARG A 87 13.72 -9.88 -2.45
C ARG A 87 12.42 -9.15 -2.15
N VAL A 88 11.75 -8.71 -3.20
CA VAL A 88 10.40 -8.14 -3.16
C VAL A 88 9.48 -9.03 -3.99
N ASP A 89 8.40 -9.52 -3.39
CA ASP A 89 7.46 -10.43 -4.03
C ASP A 89 6.11 -9.74 -4.21
N THR A 90 5.68 -9.57 -5.46
CA THR A 90 4.37 -8.99 -5.80
C THR A 90 3.40 -10.02 -6.36
N THR A 91 3.70 -11.31 -6.23
CA THR A 91 2.78 -12.36 -6.70
C THR A 91 1.63 -12.64 -5.74
N PRO A 92 1.82 -12.62 -4.40
CA PRO A 92 0.71 -12.92 -3.48
C PRO A 92 -0.27 -11.75 -3.36
N ASN A 93 -1.46 -12.06 -2.88
CA ASN A 93 -2.44 -11.06 -2.44
C ASN A 93 -2.36 -10.91 -0.92
N CYS A 94 -2.82 -9.78 -0.40
CA CYS A 94 -2.93 -9.57 1.03
C CYS A 94 -4.26 -8.88 1.38
N GLY A 95 -5.22 -9.67 1.83
CA GLY A 95 -6.53 -9.16 2.24
C GLY A 95 -6.45 -8.18 3.41
N ASN A 96 -5.52 -8.38 4.33
CA ASN A 96 -5.34 -7.49 5.48
C ASN A 96 -4.91 -6.09 5.04
N MET A 97 -3.91 -5.99 4.17
CA MET A 97 -3.44 -4.70 3.66
C MET A 97 -4.50 -4.02 2.78
N LEU A 98 -5.32 -4.80 2.09
CA LEU A 98 -6.40 -4.28 1.24
C LEU A 98 -7.37 -3.41 2.04
N ALA A 99 -7.60 -3.72 3.31
CA ALA A 99 -8.51 -2.96 4.15
C ALA A 99 -8.08 -1.49 4.34
N ALA A 100 -6.82 -1.17 4.20
CA ALA A 100 -6.30 0.19 4.34
C ALA A 100 -6.32 1.00 3.04
N VAL A 101 -6.59 0.37 1.91
CA VAL A 101 -6.45 1.01 0.58
C VAL A 101 -7.46 2.14 0.40
N ALA A 102 -8.74 1.91 0.74
CA ALA A 102 -9.76 2.93 0.60
C ALA A 102 -9.53 4.11 1.54
N PRO A 103 -9.25 3.91 2.84
CA PRO A 103 -8.83 5.01 3.71
C PRO A 103 -7.62 5.79 3.17
N PHE A 104 -6.62 5.09 2.65
CA PHE A 104 -5.44 5.74 2.05
C PHE A 104 -5.84 6.62 0.86
N GLY A 105 -6.69 6.12 -0.04
CA GLY A 105 -7.14 6.87 -1.20
C GLY A 105 -7.90 8.13 -0.82
N LEU A 106 -8.70 8.07 0.23
CA LEU A 106 -9.44 9.23 0.76
C LEU A 106 -8.51 10.23 1.44
N GLU A 107 -7.60 9.76 2.30
CA GLU A 107 -6.64 10.62 3.01
C GLU A 107 -5.69 11.36 2.07
N THR A 108 -5.27 10.72 0.99
CA THR A 108 -4.35 11.33 0.02
C THR A 108 -5.03 12.16 -1.04
N GLY A 109 -6.37 12.15 -1.09
CA GLY A 109 -7.12 12.90 -2.10
C GLY A 109 -7.17 12.25 -3.48
N LEU A 110 -6.75 10.99 -3.62
CA LEU A 110 -6.91 10.25 -4.88
C LEU A 110 -8.39 10.12 -5.24
N VAL A 111 -9.24 9.95 -4.24
CA VAL A 111 -10.69 9.84 -4.37
C VAL A 111 -11.37 10.72 -3.33
N GLN A 112 -12.63 11.05 -3.57
CA GLN A 112 -13.43 11.90 -2.70
C GLN A 112 -14.47 11.08 -1.96
N ALA A 113 -14.77 11.48 -0.72
CA ALA A 113 -15.85 10.90 0.05
C ALA A 113 -17.22 11.23 -0.58
N ALA A 114 -18.14 10.28 -0.52
CA ALA A 114 -19.48 10.41 -1.07
C ALA A 114 -20.55 10.18 0.02
N GLY A 115 -20.69 11.15 0.94
CA GLY A 115 -21.64 11.05 2.04
C GLY A 115 -21.04 10.43 3.29
N ASP A 116 -21.90 9.91 4.17
CA ASP A 116 -21.47 9.33 5.46
C ASP A 116 -20.83 7.94 5.31
N VAL A 117 -21.09 7.28 4.19
CA VAL A 117 -20.46 6.01 3.81
C VAL A 117 -19.99 6.13 2.37
N THR A 118 -18.75 5.83 2.15
CA THR A 118 -18.13 5.84 0.81
C THR A 118 -17.78 4.42 0.41
N THR A 119 -18.27 3.97 -0.74
CA THR A 119 -17.93 2.66 -1.30
C THR A 119 -17.00 2.86 -2.48
N LEU A 120 -15.85 2.22 -2.44
CA LEU A 120 -14.84 2.33 -3.49
C LEU A 120 -14.54 0.95 -4.07
N ARG A 121 -14.46 0.90 -5.41
CA ARG A 121 -14.05 -0.33 -6.10
C ARG A 121 -12.54 -0.31 -6.30
N VAL A 122 -11.88 -1.35 -5.78
CA VAL A 122 -10.44 -1.48 -5.79
C VAL A 122 -10.04 -2.69 -6.63
N LEU A 123 -9.15 -2.47 -7.58
CA LEU A 123 -8.49 -3.54 -8.34
C LEU A 123 -7.18 -3.88 -7.64
N THR A 124 -7.05 -5.12 -7.18
CA THR A 124 -5.78 -5.67 -6.70
C THR A 124 -4.97 -6.14 -7.90
N ARG A 125 -3.90 -5.44 -8.22
CA ARG A 125 -3.10 -5.70 -9.43
C ARG A 125 -2.36 -7.01 -9.37
N ASN A 126 -2.04 -7.51 -8.16
CA ASN A 126 -1.35 -8.79 -7.95
C ASN A 126 -2.11 -9.96 -8.60
N THR A 127 -3.44 -9.95 -8.51
CA THR A 127 -4.29 -11.09 -8.91
C THR A 127 -5.38 -10.71 -9.91
N GLY A 128 -5.57 -9.42 -10.19
CA GLY A 128 -6.68 -8.94 -11.02
C GLY A 128 -8.03 -8.98 -10.33
N THR A 129 -8.07 -9.10 -9.00
CA THR A 129 -9.30 -9.21 -8.23
C THR A 129 -9.91 -7.83 -7.98
N LEU A 130 -11.22 -7.72 -8.18
CA LEU A 130 -12.00 -6.52 -7.84
C LEU A 130 -12.68 -6.71 -6.49
N SER A 131 -12.62 -5.67 -5.65
CA SER A 131 -13.26 -5.64 -4.33
C SER A 131 -13.95 -4.33 -4.12
N ASP A 132 -15.13 -4.35 -3.50
CA ASP A 132 -15.83 -3.14 -3.06
C ASP A 132 -15.56 -2.95 -1.58
N ILE A 133 -15.03 -1.79 -1.21
CA ILE A 133 -14.67 -1.46 0.17
C ILE A 133 -15.53 -0.30 0.63
N GLU A 134 -16.24 -0.50 1.73
CA GLU A 134 -17.00 0.55 2.38
C GLU A 134 -16.19 1.19 3.49
N VAL A 135 -16.19 2.53 3.52
CA VAL A 135 -15.52 3.32 4.54
C VAL A 135 -16.53 4.28 5.14
N ARG A 136 -16.55 4.36 6.45
CA ARG A 136 -17.37 5.37 7.14
C ARG A 136 -16.68 6.73 6.99
N THR A 137 -17.41 7.68 6.42
CA THR A 137 -16.89 9.01 6.10
C THR A 137 -17.84 10.10 6.60
N PRO A 138 -18.16 10.13 7.92
CA PRO A 138 -19.02 11.17 8.46
C PRO A 138 -18.39 12.54 8.27
N GLY A 139 -19.17 13.49 7.76
CA GLY A 139 -18.67 14.82 7.45
C GLY A 139 -17.63 14.85 6.34
N GLY A 140 -17.54 13.80 5.53
CA GLY A 140 -16.61 13.72 4.41
C GLY A 140 -15.18 13.29 4.78
N LYS A 141 -14.98 12.81 5.99
CA LYS A 141 -13.65 12.39 6.49
C LYS A 141 -13.70 10.95 6.96
N VAL A 142 -12.58 10.23 6.78
CA VAL A 142 -12.43 8.87 7.31
C VAL A 142 -12.60 8.91 8.84
N GLU A 143 -13.45 8.02 9.32
CA GLU A 143 -13.72 7.91 10.75
C GLU A 143 -12.55 7.34 11.54
#